data_569e840f690635a0b0c9be006248e21f
#
_entry.id   569e840f690635a0b0c9be006248e21f
#
_cell.length_a   1.000
_cell.length_b   1.000
_cell.length_c   1.000
_cell.angle_alpha   90.00
_cell.angle_beta   90.00
_cell.angle_gamma   90.00
#
_symmetry.space_group_name_H-M   'P 1'
#
loop_
_entity.id
_entity.type
_entity.pdbx_description
1 polymer ?
#
loop_
_entity_poly.entity_id
_entity_poly.type
_entity_poly.pdbx_seq_one_letter_code
_entity_poly.pdbx_strand_id
1 'polypeptide(L)'
;MKVVLMGTPDFVVPIFDEIARRHDVLAVFTRAPKPVGRKHIITKSPVHIWAESHGLPVYHKPSEYNFKPDMVFVAAYGAILRDNVLNSAPCVNLHPSLLPRYRGPSPIRTAIKNGDAESGVCLMKMTNELDAGDILMCKKFDIDIDDTNETVEEKVSKIGADMILEDMAAPEKFPPVPQSGKIVYTAKTGVYDEIIDWKKSPIEIHNLVRAFGAGRKKINGTDVKILKTKMNGDRLEIITIQPAGRRPMDWKSFVNGLHGTEVKFGE
;
A
#
# COMPACT_ATOMS: atom_id res chain seq x y z
N MET A 1 18.56 14.17 14.51
CA MET A 1 19.26 12.99 13.95
C MET A 1 19.46 13.21 12.46
N LYS A 2 20.52 12.63 11.90
CA LYS A 2 20.71 12.52 10.45
C LYS A 2 20.03 11.25 9.94
N VAL A 3 19.14 11.38 8.97
CA VAL A 3 18.34 10.26 8.49
C VAL A 3 18.42 10.08 6.98
N VAL A 4 18.31 8.85 6.51
CA VAL A 4 18.05 8.51 5.11
C VAL A 4 16.67 7.92 5.01
N LEU A 5 15.85 8.41 4.06
CA LEU A 5 14.46 7.98 3.84
C LEU A 5 14.36 7.12 2.58
N MET A 6 13.67 6.00 2.65
CA MET A 6 13.48 5.10 1.51
C MET A 6 12.00 4.75 1.35
N GLY A 7 11.36 5.18 0.25
CA GLY A 7 9.93 4.95 0.02
C GLY A 7 9.49 5.30 -1.39
N THR A 8 8.26 4.95 -1.76
CA THR A 8 7.79 5.18 -3.15
C THR A 8 6.36 5.74 -3.24
N PRO A 9 5.32 5.18 -2.59
CA PRO A 9 3.93 5.57 -2.78
C PRO A 9 3.55 6.84 -2.02
N ASP A 10 2.38 7.34 -2.34
CA ASP A 10 1.85 8.60 -1.81
C ASP A 10 1.63 8.56 -0.29
N PHE A 11 1.08 7.47 0.22
CA PHE A 11 0.78 7.35 1.66
C PHE A 11 2.02 7.44 2.57
N VAL A 12 3.22 7.31 2.02
CA VAL A 12 4.49 7.45 2.75
C VAL A 12 4.91 8.91 2.90
N VAL A 13 4.45 9.78 2.00
CA VAL A 13 4.83 11.21 1.97
C VAL A 13 4.52 11.93 3.28
N PRO A 14 3.33 11.80 3.91
CA PRO A 14 3.06 12.48 5.18
C PRO A 14 4.00 12.00 6.31
N ILE A 15 4.42 10.74 6.30
CA ILE A 15 5.37 10.20 7.29
C ILE A 15 6.74 10.86 7.11
N PHE A 16 7.21 10.94 5.87
CA PHE A 16 8.51 11.58 5.54
C PHE A 16 8.51 13.07 5.83
N ASP A 17 7.38 13.74 5.59
CA ASP A 17 7.22 15.16 5.89
C ASP A 17 7.35 15.43 7.40
N GLU A 18 6.73 14.60 8.24
CA GLU A 18 6.84 14.70 9.68
C GLU A 18 8.26 14.43 10.20
N ILE A 19 8.99 13.50 9.58
CA ILE A 19 10.40 13.25 9.90
C ILE A 19 11.26 14.44 9.48
N ALA A 20 11.08 14.95 8.26
CA ALA A 20 11.87 16.05 7.70
C ALA A 20 11.72 17.37 8.47
N ARG A 21 10.55 17.60 9.10
CA ARG A 21 10.33 18.78 9.97
C ARG A 21 11.18 18.77 11.24
N ARG A 22 11.65 17.60 11.69
CA ARG A 22 12.31 17.42 13.00
C ARG A 22 13.75 16.92 12.92
N HIS A 23 14.14 16.37 11.76
CA HIS A 23 15.41 15.70 11.58
C HIS A 23 16.08 16.13 10.27
N ASP A 24 17.41 15.97 10.20
CA ASP A 24 18.24 16.30 9.04
C ASP A 24 18.19 15.15 8.02
N VAL A 25 17.48 15.33 6.92
CA VAL A 25 17.35 14.31 5.86
C VAL A 25 18.53 14.43 4.90
N LEU A 26 19.45 13.46 4.96
CA LEU A 26 20.64 13.42 4.11
C LEU A 26 20.33 13.06 2.67
N ALA A 27 19.39 12.15 2.44
CA ALA A 27 19.03 11.64 1.13
C ALA A 27 17.66 10.93 1.15
N VAL A 28 17.02 10.91 -0.01
CA VAL A 28 15.77 10.18 -0.25
C VAL A 28 15.98 9.16 -1.36
N PHE A 29 15.68 7.90 -1.08
CA PHE A 29 15.71 6.83 -2.07
C PHE A 29 14.29 6.45 -2.49
N THR A 30 14.03 6.49 -3.78
CA THR A 30 12.72 6.14 -4.35
C THR A 30 12.88 5.53 -5.73
N ARG A 31 11.84 4.87 -6.20
CA ARG A 31 11.84 4.26 -7.53
C ARG A 31 12.11 5.32 -8.61
N ALA A 32 12.96 4.95 -9.60
CA ALA A 32 13.22 5.79 -10.76
C ALA A 32 11.92 6.13 -11.53
N PRO A 33 11.85 7.31 -12.16
CA PRO A 33 10.75 7.66 -13.06
C PRO A 33 10.55 6.58 -14.12
N LYS A 34 9.30 6.21 -14.38
CA LYS A 34 8.95 5.18 -15.36
C LYS A 34 7.77 5.58 -16.21
N PRO A 35 7.60 5.00 -17.41
CA PRO A 35 6.42 5.20 -18.22
C PRO A 35 5.15 4.74 -17.50
N VAL A 36 4.11 5.59 -17.48
CA VAL A 36 2.81 5.32 -16.84
C VAL A 36 1.69 5.62 -17.85
N GLY A 37 0.62 4.82 -17.75
CA GLY A 37 -0.58 4.96 -18.58
C GLY A 37 -0.36 4.58 -20.05
N ARG A 38 -1.44 4.72 -20.86
CA ARG A 38 -1.43 4.34 -22.30
C ARG A 38 -0.48 5.20 -23.14
N LYS A 39 -0.20 6.42 -22.71
CA LYS A 39 0.68 7.36 -23.40
C LYS A 39 2.16 7.22 -23.02
N HIS A 40 2.50 6.25 -22.16
CA HIS A 40 3.88 6.02 -21.69
C HIS A 40 4.59 7.29 -21.17
N ILE A 41 3.85 8.17 -20.48
CA ILE A 41 4.44 9.41 -19.93
C ILE A 41 5.37 9.04 -18.78
N ILE A 42 6.63 9.49 -18.85
CA ILE A 42 7.62 9.31 -17.78
C ILE A 42 7.11 10.05 -16.54
N THR A 43 6.81 9.29 -15.48
CA THR A 43 6.20 9.81 -14.26
C THR A 43 7.08 9.52 -13.06
N LYS A 44 7.38 10.55 -12.29
CA LYS A 44 8.07 10.48 -10.99
C LYS A 44 7.16 9.85 -9.94
N SER A 45 7.75 9.21 -8.93
CA SER A 45 6.98 8.74 -7.77
C SER A 45 6.52 9.92 -6.91
N PRO A 46 5.45 9.77 -6.09
CA PRO A 46 5.04 10.80 -5.13
C PRO A 46 6.18 11.22 -4.19
N VAL A 47 6.95 10.26 -3.67
CA VAL A 47 8.13 10.55 -2.82
C VAL A 47 9.21 11.32 -3.58
N HIS A 48 9.42 11.07 -4.89
CA HIS A 48 10.36 11.84 -5.71
C HIS A 48 9.93 13.31 -5.81
N ILE A 49 8.66 13.55 -6.13
CA ILE A 49 8.10 14.90 -6.26
C ILE A 49 8.20 15.66 -4.93
N TRP A 50 7.86 14.99 -3.83
CA TRP A 50 7.97 15.55 -2.49
C TRP A 50 9.42 15.92 -2.14
N ALA A 51 10.37 15.02 -2.37
CA ALA A 51 11.78 15.27 -2.06
C ALA A 51 12.36 16.45 -2.86
N GLU A 52 12.04 16.55 -4.16
CA GLU A 52 12.43 17.70 -5.00
C GLU A 52 11.84 19.01 -4.48
N SER A 53 10.57 19.02 -4.05
CA SER A 53 9.93 20.24 -3.51
C SER A 53 10.57 20.72 -2.19
N HIS A 54 11.27 19.82 -1.49
CA HIS A 54 12.00 20.11 -0.26
C HIS A 54 13.52 20.32 -0.49
N GLY A 55 13.98 20.32 -1.76
CA GLY A 55 15.40 20.48 -2.08
C GLY A 55 16.30 19.33 -1.62
N LEU A 56 15.71 18.13 -1.38
CA LEU A 56 16.42 16.97 -0.87
C LEU A 56 17.07 16.17 -2.00
N PRO A 57 18.28 15.61 -1.80
CA PRO A 57 18.92 14.73 -2.78
C PRO A 57 18.11 13.45 -3.01
N VAL A 58 17.84 13.12 -4.29
CA VAL A 58 17.05 11.94 -4.68
C VAL A 58 17.93 10.91 -5.38
N TYR A 59 17.83 9.66 -4.94
CA TYR A 59 18.54 8.50 -5.49
C TYR A 59 17.56 7.39 -5.88
N HIS A 60 17.95 6.53 -6.81
CA HIS A 60 17.05 5.54 -7.38
C HIS A 60 17.49 4.09 -7.17
N LYS A 61 18.74 3.87 -6.82
CA LYS A 61 19.31 2.52 -6.65
C LYS A 61 20.01 2.40 -5.30
N PRO A 62 19.79 1.29 -4.56
CA PRO A 62 20.53 1.02 -3.33
C PRO A 62 22.06 0.98 -3.52
N SER A 63 22.54 0.72 -4.76
CA SER A 63 23.99 0.74 -5.07
C SER A 63 24.60 2.15 -5.04
N GLU A 64 23.78 3.20 -5.09
CA GLU A 64 24.23 4.60 -4.98
C GLU A 64 24.38 5.04 -3.52
N TYR A 65 24.03 4.15 -2.58
CA TYR A 65 24.09 4.46 -1.15
C TYR A 65 25.54 4.58 -0.64
N ASN A 66 25.87 5.77 -0.17
CA ASN A 66 27.16 6.10 0.46
C ASN A 66 26.93 7.16 1.56
N PHE A 67 26.14 6.82 2.58
CA PHE A 67 25.77 7.72 3.65
C PHE A 67 26.10 7.10 5.01
N LYS A 68 26.28 7.95 6.03
CA LYS A 68 26.44 7.58 7.43
C LYS A 68 25.38 8.31 8.26
N PRO A 69 24.11 7.89 8.18
CA PRO A 69 23.06 8.47 8.99
C PRO A 69 23.08 7.89 10.42
N ASP A 70 22.28 8.49 11.29
CA ASP A 70 21.95 7.91 12.58
C ASP A 70 20.88 6.81 12.45
N MET A 71 20.02 6.89 11.40
CA MET A 71 18.97 5.92 11.09
C MET A 71 18.64 5.90 9.59
N VAL A 72 18.29 4.72 9.06
CA VAL A 72 17.63 4.55 7.77
C VAL A 72 16.18 4.17 8.01
N PHE A 73 15.24 5.00 7.57
CA PHE A 73 13.82 4.69 7.65
C PHE A 73 13.26 4.26 6.30
N VAL A 74 12.58 3.13 6.28
CA VAL A 74 12.06 2.49 5.07
C VAL A 74 10.54 2.33 5.18
N ALA A 75 9.82 2.71 4.13
CA ALA A 75 8.38 2.47 4.04
C ALA A 75 7.99 2.25 2.57
N ALA A 76 7.48 1.06 2.23
CA ALA A 76 7.04 0.70 0.89
C ALA A 76 8.04 1.09 -0.23
N TYR A 77 9.32 0.83 -0.04
CA TYR A 77 10.38 1.17 -1.00
C TYR A 77 10.38 0.24 -2.22
N GLY A 78 10.17 -1.06 -1.98
CA GLY A 78 10.02 -2.06 -3.03
C GLY A 78 11.32 -2.56 -3.66
N ALA A 79 12.49 -2.20 -3.12
CA ALA A 79 13.78 -2.76 -3.52
C ALA A 79 14.42 -3.51 -2.34
N ILE A 80 15.20 -4.54 -2.66
CA ILE A 80 15.95 -5.30 -1.67
C ILE A 80 17.17 -4.47 -1.23
N LEU A 81 17.30 -4.27 0.07
CA LEU A 81 18.45 -3.64 0.68
C LEU A 81 19.52 -4.70 0.96
N ARG A 82 20.77 -4.33 0.73
CA ARG A 82 21.94 -5.17 0.94
C ARG A 82 22.78 -4.65 2.10
N ASP A 83 23.81 -5.39 2.44
CA ASP A 83 24.70 -5.13 3.58
C ASP A 83 25.27 -3.71 3.63
N ASN A 84 25.54 -3.09 2.47
CA ASN A 84 26.01 -1.70 2.40
C ASN A 84 25.03 -0.69 3.02
N VAL A 85 23.74 -0.99 3.01
CA VAL A 85 22.69 -0.18 3.65
C VAL A 85 22.41 -0.71 5.05
N LEU A 86 22.15 -2.02 5.17
CA LEU A 86 21.74 -2.65 6.43
C LEU A 86 22.76 -2.53 7.56
N ASN A 87 24.07 -2.45 7.21
CA ASN A 87 25.17 -2.31 8.17
C ASN A 87 25.62 -0.85 8.36
N SER A 88 24.99 0.12 7.70
CA SER A 88 25.41 1.53 7.79
C SER A 88 24.89 2.23 9.04
N ALA A 89 23.71 1.87 9.48
CA ALA A 89 22.99 2.40 10.64
C ALA A 89 21.81 1.49 10.99
N PRO A 90 21.13 1.68 12.13
CA PRO A 90 19.84 1.05 12.38
C PRO A 90 18.86 1.30 11.23
N CYS A 91 18.39 0.22 10.59
CA CYS A 91 17.42 0.27 9.51
C CYS A 91 16.04 -0.15 10.06
N VAL A 92 15.09 0.77 10.06
CA VAL A 92 13.74 0.56 10.56
C VAL A 92 12.76 0.57 9.39
N ASN A 93 11.94 -0.46 9.27
CA ASN A 93 10.89 -0.55 8.25
C ASN A 93 9.50 -0.41 8.88
N LEU A 94 8.66 0.40 8.25
CA LEU A 94 7.24 0.46 8.53
C LEU A 94 6.53 -0.58 7.66
N HIS A 95 5.96 -1.60 8.31
CA HIS A 95 5.23 -2.67 7.64
C HIS A 95 3.74 -2.60 7.99
N PRO A 96 2.84 -2.45 7.00
CA PRO A 96 1.41 -2.25 7.26
C PRO A 96 0.66 -3.57 7.47
N SER A 97 1.07 -4.34 8.47
CA SER A 97 0.36 -5.51 8.99
C SER A 97 0.77 -5.79 10.44
N LEU A 98 0.03 -6.67 11.10
CA LEU A 98 0.40 -7.26 12.39
C LEU A 98 1.34 -8.45 12.15
N LEU A 99 2.64 -8.19 12.05
CA LEU A 99 3.66 -9.22 11.86
C LEU A 99 3.61 -10.29 12.97
N PRO A 100 3.86 -11.58 12.61
CA PRO A 100 4.37 -12.12 11.36
C PRO A 100 3.32 -12.42 10.30
N ARG A 101 2.07 -11.93 10.47
CA ARG A 101 1.03 -12.09 9.45
C ARG A 101 1.25 -11.09 8.32
N TYR A 102 1.11 -11.56 7.08
CA TYR A 102 1.24 -10.76 5.86
C TYR A 102 2.62 -10.14 5.63
N ARG A 103 3.70 -10.88 5.88
CA ARG A 103 5.02 -10.53 5.33
C ARG A 103 4.95 -10.41 3.81
N GLY A 104 5.68 -9.48 3.21
CA GLY A 104 5.76 -9.33 1.76
C GLY A 104 5.08 -8.07 1.21
N PRO A 105 4.85 -8.01 -0.12
CA PRO A 105 4.66 -6.73 -0.83
C PRO A 105 3.25 -6.14 -0.80
N SER A 106 2.22 -6.88 -0.31
CA SER A 106 0.82 -6.44 -0.48
C SER A 106 -0.04 -6.68 0.76
N PRO A 107 0.41 -6.33 1.98
CA PRO A 107 -0.29 -6.64 3.22
C PRO A 107 -1.68 -5.97 3.30
N ILE A 108 -1.81 -4.69 2.99
CA ILE A 108 -3.08 -3.95 3.04
C ILE A 108 -4.13 -4.59 2.13
N ARG A 109 -3.79 -4.75 0.85
CA ARG A 109 -4.71 -5.36 -0.14
C ARG A 109 -5.12 -6.77 0.25
N THR A 110 -4.18 -7.54 0.79
CA THR A 110 -4.44 -8.91 1.24
C THR A 110 -5.40 -8.93 2.42
N ALA A 111 -5.21 -8.08 3.42
CA ALA A 111 -6.09 -7.97 4.58
C ALA A 111 -7.53 -7.60 4.14
N ILE A 112 -7.68 -6.57 3.30
CA ILE A 112 -8.98 -6.14 2.78
C ILE A 112 -9.65 -7.24 1.94
N LYS A 113 -8.92 -7.84 0.99
CA LYS A 113 -9.43 -8.92 0.13
C LYS A 113 -9.90 -10.13 0.93
N ASN A 114 -9.20 -10.47 2.01
CA ASN A 114 -9.57 -11.57 2.90
C ASN A 114 -10.74 -11.22 3.85
N GLY A 115 -11.16 -9.96 3.92
CA GLY A 115 -12.23 -9.52 4.79
C GLY A 115 -11.82 -9.46 6.26
N ASP A 116 -10.53 -9.22 6.54
CA ASP A 116 -10.07 -9.03 7.91
C ASP A 116 -10.76 -7.81 8.52
N ALA A 117 -11.27 -7.96 9.73
CA ALA A 117 -11.89 -6.86 10.48
C ALA A 117 -10.86 -5.98 11.20
N GLU A 118 -9.62 -6.48 11.36
CA GLU A 118 -8.52 -5.81 12.04
C GLU A 118 -7.23 -5.97 11.23
N SER A 119 -6.40 -4.92 11.22
CA SER A 119 -5.02 -4.97 10.78
C SER A 119 -4.15 -4.12 11.71
N GLY A 120 -2.97 -3.73 11.26
CA GLY A 120 -2.08 -2.88 12.05
C GLY A 120 -0.90 -2.36 11.25
N VAL A 121 -0.06 -1.64 11.97
CA VAL A 121 1.25 -1.16 11.50
C VAL A 121 2.30 -1.64 12.47
N CYS A 122 3.36 -2.26 11.99
CA CYS A 122 4.53 -2.59 12.79
C CYS A 122 5.76 -1.80 12.31
N LEU A 123 6.52 -1.24 13.25
CA LEU A 123 7.92 -0.87 13.05
C LEU A 123 8.78 -2.07 13.36
N MET A 124 9.69 -2.41 12.49
CA MET A 124 10.59 -3.55 12.64
C MET A 124 12.02 -3.21 12.22
N LYS A 125 13.00 -3.87 12.81
CA LYS A 125 14.37 -3.86 12.32
C LYS A 125 14.44 -4.61 11.00
N MET A 126 15.16 -4.05 10.03
CA MET A 126 15.39 -4.75 8.77
C MET A 126 16.53 -5.76 8.90
N THR A 127 16.34 -6.88 8.21
CA THR A 127 17.34 -7.94 8.03
C THR A 127 17.41 -8.33 6.55
N ASN A 128 18.30 -9.27 6.20
CA ASN A 128 18.36 -9.85 4.85
C ASN A 128 17.15 -10.72 4.50
N GLU A 129 16.38 -11.17 5.49
CA GLU A 129 15.15 -11.93 5.30
C GLU A 129 13.94 -11.00 5.15
N LEU A 130 13.03 -11.37 4.22
CA LEU A 130 11.86 -10.56 3.90
C LEU A 130 10.92 -10.40 5.11
N ASP A 131 10.82 -9.18 5.61
CA ASP A 131 9.94 -8.75 6.71
C ASP A 131 10.01 -9.65 7.95
N ALA A 132 11.19 -10.21 8.23
CA ALA A 132 11.41 -11.20 9.30
C ALA A 132 12.12 -10.63 10.55
N GLY A 133 12.58 -9.39 10.50
CA GLY A 133 13.30 -8.78 11.60
C GLY A 133 12.46 -8.54 12.84
N ASP A 134 13.14 -8.25 13.94
CA ASP A 134 12.51 -8.04 15.24
C ASP A 134 11.59 -6.81 15.23
N ILE A 135 10.48 -6.94 15.92
CA ILE A 135 9.47 -5.87 16.07
C ILE A 135 9.95 -4.88 17.14
N LEU A 136 9.89 -3.59 16.81
CA LEU A 136 10.06 -2.49 17.76
C LEU A 136 8.72 -2.08 18.37
N MET A 137 7.70 -1.92 17.53
CA MET A 137 6.37 -1.48 17.94
C MET A 137 5.32 -2.00 16.95
N CYS A 138 4.12 -2.32 17.43
CA CYS A 138 2.93 -2.54 16.59
C CYS A 138 1.73 -1.79 17.17
N LYS A 139 0.95 -1.15 16.30
CA LYS A 139 -0.34 -0.55 16.63
C LYS A 139 -1.43 -1.15 15.73
N LYS A 140 -2.56 -1.51 16.34
CA LYS A 140 -3.73 -2.09 15.66
C LYS A 140 -4.67 -0.99 15.20
N PHE A 141 -5.46 -1.30 14.16
CA PHE A 141 -6.61 -0.50 13.72
C PHE A 141 -7.68 -1.40 13.08
N ASP A 142 -8.92 -0.94 13.13
CA ASP A 142 -10.05 -1.65 12.52
C ASP A 142 -10.13 -1.36 11.02
N ILE A 143 -10.52 -2.39 10.25
CA ILE A 143 -10.87 -2.28 8.84
C ILE A 143 -12.39 -2.34 8.72
N ASP A 144 -13.01 -1.22 8.43
CA ASP A 144 -14.44 -1.11 8.23
C ASP A 144 -14.88 -1.75 6.91
N ILE A 145 -16.17 -2.11 6.81
CA ILE A 145 -16.74 -2.73 5.61
C ILE A 145 -16.58 -1.85 4.36
N ASP A 146 -16.61 -0.54 4.52
CA ASP A 146 -16.48 0.42 3.43
C ASP A 146 -15.04 0.94 3.24
N ASP A 147 -14.08 0.50 4.05
CA ASP A 147 -12.67 0.87 3.85
C ASP A 147 -12.12 0.34 2.54
N THR A 148 -11.47 1.20 1.80
CA THR A 148 -10.72 0.88 0.57
C THR A 148 -9.23 0.77 0.86
N ASN A 149 -8.44 0.35 -0.15
CA ASN A 149 -6.98 0.37 -0.02
C ASN A 149 -6.47 1.78 0.34
N GLU A 150 -7.05 2.81 -0.27
CA GLU A 150 -6.67 4.20 -0.05
C GLU A 150 -6.97 4.66 1.39
N THR A 151 -8.17 4.38 1.92
CA THR A 151 -8.51 4.78 3.30
C THR A 151 -7.69 4.04 4.33
N VAL A 152 -7.33 2.77 4.07
CA VAL A 152 -6.43 2.02 4.95
C VAL A 152 -5.00 2.54 4.85
N GLU A 153 -4.52 2.92 3.66
CA GLU A 153 -3.22 3.59 3.49
C GLU A 153 -3.16 4.92 4.28
N GLU A 154 -4.24 5.70 4.32
CA GLU A 154 -4.33 6.92 5.14
C GLU A 154 -4.26 6.61 6.65
N LYS A 155 -4.96 5.56 7.14
CA LYS A 155 -4.85 5.09 8.52
C LYS A 155 -3.39 4.68 8.84
N VAL A 156 -2.76 3.91 7.96
CA VAL A 156 -1.35 3.48 8.09
C VAL A 156 -0.41 4.67 8.13
N SER A 157 -0.61 5.65 7.26
CA SER A 157 0.21 6.86 7.19
C SER A 157 0.19 7.63 8.50
N LYS A 158 -1.00 7.90 9.04
CA LYS A 158 -1.18 8.63 10.30
C LYS A 158 -0.56 7.88 11.47
N ILE A 159 -0.90 6.61 11.65
CA ILE A 159 -0.38 5.79 12.75
C ILE A 159 1.13 5.63 12.63
N GLY A 160 1.64 5.40 11.41
CA GLY A 160 3.06 5.20 11.14
C GLY A 160 3.90 6.44 11.43
N ALA A 161 3.39 7.65 11.13
CA ALA A 161 4.07 8.90 11.47
C ALA A 161 4.24 9.05 12.99
N ASP A 162 3.17 8.82 13.76
CA ASP A 162 3.24 8.88 15.22
C ASP A 162 4.22 7.85 15.78
N MET A 163 4.19 6.61 15.28
CA MET A 163 5.04 5.52 15.74
C MET A 163 6.53 5.79 15.49
N ILE A 164 6.91 6.25 14.28
CA ILE A 164 8.33 6.48 13.97
C ILE A 164 8.89 7.67 14.76
N LEU A 165 8.10 8.71 14.97
CA LEU A 165 8.54 9.84 15.78
C LEU A 165 8.71 9.47 17.26
N GLU A 166 7.87 8.57 17.76
CA GLU A 166 7.96 8.03 19.12
C GLU A 166 9.23 7.17 19.28
N ASP A 167 9.54 6.30 18.30
CA ASP A 167 10.77 5.49 18.27
C ASP A 167 12.02 6.37 18.17
N MET A 168 12.03 7.36 17.28
CA MET A 168 13.16 8.28 17.09
C MET A 168 13.43 9.15 18.32
N ALA A 169 12.40 9.48 19.11
CA ALA A 169 12.54 10.29 20.32
C ALA A 169 13.07 9.48 21.51
N ALA A 170 12.79 8.20 21.60
CA ALA A 170 13.15 7.35 22.74
C ALA A 170 13.28 5.87 22.32
N PRO A 171 14.27 5.53 21.48
CA PRO A 171 14.41 4.16 20.92
C PRO A 171 14.66 3.10 22.00
N GLU A 172 15.19 3.50 23.15
CA GLU A 172 15.43 2.61 24.31
C GLU A 172 14.12 2.07 24.92
N LYS A 173 12.99 2.72 24.68
CA LYS A 173 11.67 2.26 25.15
C LYS A 173 11.09 1.12 24.33
N PHE A 174 11.64 0.90 23.14
CA PHE A 174 11.16 -0.09 22.17
C PHE A 174 12.25 -1.12 21.86
N PRO A 175 12.66 -1.94 22.84
CA PRO A 175 13.66 -2.97 22.61
C PRO A 175 13.14 -3.96 21.56
N PRO A 176 14.00 -4.40 20.62
CA PRO A 176 13.58 -5.35 19.58
C PRO A 176 13.08 -6.66 20.17
N VAL A 177 11.94 -7.13 19.70
CA VAL A 177 11.32 -8.40 20.13
C VAL A 177 11.17 -9.31 18.92
N PRO A 178 11.68 -10.56 18.96
CA PRO A 178 11.51 -11.52 17.88
C PRO A 178 10.03 -11.73 17.52
N GLN A 179 9.74 -11.84 16.22
CA GLN A 179 8.39 -12.14 15.78
C GLN A 179 7.95 -13.53 16.26
N SER A 180 6.71 -13.65 16.73
CA SER A 180 6.12 -14.91 17.19
C SER A 180 4.73 -15.11 16.59
N GLY A 181 4.35 -16.38 16.37
CA GLY A 181 3.05 -16.75 15.81
C GLY A 181 3.13 -17.31 14.40
N LYS A 182 1.96 -17.46 13.75
CA LYS A 182 1.86 -18.04 12.39
C LYS A 182 2.31 -17.06 11.33
N ILE A 183 3.36 -17.41 10.61
CA ILE A 183 3.85 -16.64 9.46
C ILE A 183 2.90 -16.83 8.28
N VAL A 184 2.48 -15.72 7.68
CA VAL A 184 1.69 -15.68 6.45
C VAL A 184 2.37 -14.72 5.49
N TYR A 185 2.63 -15.18 4.26
CA TYR A 185 3.22 -14.34 3.21
C TYR A 185 2.17 -13.79 2.26
N THR A 186 2.42 -12.60 1.72
CA THR A 186 1.65 -12.01 0.63
C THR A 186 2.43 -12.11 -0.68
N ALA A 187 1.71 -12.27 -1.78
CA ALA A 187 2.29 -12.20 -3.12
C ALA A 187 2.18 -10.77 -3.68
N LYS A 188 3.01 -10.47 -4.67
CA LYS A 188 2.85 -9.25 -5.45
C LYS A 188 1.55 -9.33 -6.25
N THR A 189 0.69 -8.32 -6.09
CA THR A 189 -0.60 -8.25 -6.76
C THR A 189 -0.48 -7.65 -8.17
N GLY A 190 -1.39 -8.04 -9.07
CA GLY A 190 -1.45 -7.56 -10.44
C GLY A 190 -2.87 -7.53 -10.98
N VAL A 191 -3.02 -7.25 -12.28
CA VAL A 191 -4.33 -7.12 -12.95
C VAL A 191 -5.18 -8.39 -12.86
N TYR A 192 -4.57 -9.55 -12.77
CA TYR A 192 -5.29 -10.83 -12.63
C TYR A 192 -6.02 -10.94 -11.28
N ASP A 193 -5.53 -10.28 -10.25
CA ASP A 193 -6.19 -10.26 -8.93
C ASP A 193 -7.46 -9.40 -8.92
N GLU A 194 -7.67 -8.56 -9.94
CA GLU A 194 -8.86 -7.72 -10.10
C GLU A 194 -10.01 -8.45 -10.81
N ILE A 195 -9.82 -9.69 -11.29
CA ILE A 195 -10.86 -10.43 -12.04
C ILE A 195 -11.93 -10.92 -11.07
N ILE A 196 -13.18 -10.50 -11.32
CA ILE A 196 -14.33 -10.93 -10.51
C ILE A 196 -14.74 -12.35 -10.93
N ASP A 197 -14.89 -13.23 -9.95
CA ASP A 197 -15.59 -14.48 -10.06
C ASP A 197 -16.99 -14.34 -9.41
N TRP A 198 -18.04 -14.32 -10.24
CA TRP A 198 -19.42 -14.18 -9.77
C TRP A 198 -19.96 -15.39 -8.97
N LYS A 199 -19.20 -16.49 -8.91
CA LYS A 199 -19.52 -17.65 -8.05
C LYS A 199 -19.16 -17.39 -6.58
N LYS A 200 -18.36 -16.35 -6.32
CA LYS A 200 -18.00 -15.88 -4.99
C LYS A 200 -19.17 -15.19 -4.29
N SER A 201 -19.13 -15.17 -2.98
CA SER A 201 -20.14 -14.47 -2.18
C SER A 201 -20.13 -12.95 -2.44
N PRO A 202 -21.26 -12.25 -2.23
CA PRO A 202 -21.33 -10.80 -2.35
C PRO A 202 -20.22 -10.06 -1.60
N ILE A 203 -19.90 -10.48 -0.38
CA ILE A 203 -18.86 -9.87 0.43
C ILE A 203 -17.46 -10.11 -0.13
N GLU A 204 -17.15 -11.28 -0.67
CA GLU A 204 -15.86 -11.55 -1.31
C GLU A 204 -15.66 -10.67 -2.55
N ILE A 205 -16.71 -10.44 -3.34
CA ILE A 205 -16.65 -9.55 -4.50
C ILE A 205 -16.48 -8.10 -4.05
N HIS A 206 -17.20 -7.67 -3.01
CA HIS A 206 -17.06 -6.35 -2.43
C HIS A 206 -15.63 -6.11 -1.93
N ASN A 207 -15.09 -7.07 -1.19
CA ASN A 207 -13.72 -7.01 -0.68
C ASN A 207 -12.68 -6.93 -1.81
N LEU A 208 -12.87 -7.68 -2.90
CA LEU A 208 -12.01 -7.58 -4.07
C LEU A 208 -12.03 -6.16 -4.66
N VAL A 209 -13.22 -5.59 -4.89
CA VAL A 209 -13.35 -4.25 -5.49
C VAL A 209 -12.69 -3.19 -4.62
N ARG A 210 -12.94 -3.19 -3.31
CA ARG A 210 -12.37 -2.20 -2.38
C ARG A 210 -10.86 -2.38 -2.13
N ALA A 211 -10.35 -3.61 -2.23
CA ALA A 211 -8.91 -3.89 -2.08
C ALA A 211 -8.09 -3.40 -3.29
N PHE A 212 -8.65 -3.46 -4.49
CA PHE A 212 -7.93 -3.14 -5.74
C PHE A 212 -8.40 -1.83 -6.40
N GLY A 213 -9.44 -1.19 -5.88
CA GLY A 213 -10.07 -0.01 -6.49
C GLY A 213 -10.81 -0.31 -7.80
N ALA A 214 -10.82 -1.57 -8.24
CA ALA A 214 -11.60 -2.03 -9.38
C ALA A 214 -11.74 -3.56 -9.37
N GLY A 215 -12.93 -4.03 -9.78
CA GLY A 215 -13.14 -5.42 -10.20
C GLY A 215 -13.37 -5.49 -11.70
N ARG A 216 -12.73 -6.41 -12.40
CA ARG A 216 -12.82 -6.55 -13.88
C ARG A 216 -13.68 -7.71 -14.26
N LYS A 217 -14.59 -7.47 -15.22
CA LYS A 217 -15.45 -8.52 -15.80
C LYS A 217 -16.00 -8.08 -17.15
N LYS A 218 -16.56 -9.04 -17.92
CA LYS A 218 -17.42 -8.74 -19.07
C LYS A 218 -18.86 -8.65 -18.62
N ILE A 219 -19.57 -7.64 -19.12
CA ILE A 219 -21.03 -7.49 -18.98
C ILE A 219 -21.58 -7.32 -20.39
N ASN A 220 -22.51 -8.20 -20.79
CA ASN A 220 -23.04 -8.25 -22.16
C ASN A 220 -21.93 -8.21 -23.23
N GLY A 221 -20.84 -8.98 -23.03
CA GLY A 221 -19.70 -9.05 -23.93
C GLY A 221 -18.74 -7.87 -23.88
N THR A 222 -19.06 -6.78 -23.18
CA THR A 222 -18.21 -5.59 -23.02
C THR A 222 -17.33 -5.71 -21.80
N ASP A 223 -16.03 -5.42 -21.93
CA ASP A 223 -15.11 -5.34 -20.79
C ASP A 223 -15.49 -4.15 -19.89
N VAL A 224 -15.70 -4.41 -18.61
CA VAL A 224 -16.12 -3.42 -17.63
C VAL A 224 -15.23 -3.50 -16.40
N LYS A 225 -14.92 -2.33 -15.84
CA LYS A 225 -14.40 -2.19 -14.48
C LYS A 225 -15.54 -1.79 -13.56
N ILE A 226 -15.75 -2.54 -12.50
CA ILE A 226 -16.59 -2.16 -11.37
C ILE A 226 -15.71 -1.40 -10.39
N LEU A 227 -15.94 -0.09 -10.28
CA LEU A 227 -15.07 0.80 -9.51
C LEU A 227 -15.53 0.96 -8.06
N LYS A 228 -16.83 0.85 -7.82
CA LYS A 228 -17.39 0.97 -6.47
C LYS A 228 -18.59 0.06 -6.31
N THR A 229 -18.63 -0.61 -5.18
CA THR A 229 -19.74 -1.43 -4.72
C THR A 229 -20.13 -1.03 -3.30
N LYS A 230 -21.29 -1.50 -2.84
CA LYS A 230 -21.75 -1.33 -1.46
C LYS A 230 -22.43 -2.61 -1.02
N MET A 231 -22.32 -2.96 0.24
CA MET A 231 -23.14 -4.00 0.85
C MET A 231 -24.43 -3.40 1.40
N ASN A 232 -25.57 -4.05 1.09
CA ASN A 232 -26.88 -3.74 1.65
C ASN A 232 -27.42 -5.04 2.27
N GLY A 233 -27.14 -5.22 3.57
CA GLY A 233 -27.23 -6.53 4.21
C GLY A 233 -26.31 -7.53 3.48
N ASP A 234 -26.86 -8.66 3.07
CA ASP A 234 -26.12 -9.71 2.36
C ASP A 234 -26.08 -9.52 0.82
N ARG A 235 -26.58 -8.40 0.32
CA ARG A 235 -26.64 -8.13 -1.13
C ARG A 235 -25.55 -7.17 -1.56
N LEU A 236 -24.91 -7.48 -2.69
CA LEU A 236 -23.96 -6.60 -3.36
C LEU A 236 -24.69 -5.61 -4.26
N GLU A 237 -24.47 -4.34 -4.08
CA GLU A 237 -24.91 -3.27 -4.98
C GLU A 237 -23.73 -2.72 -5.75
N ILE A 238 -23.83 -2.68 -7.08
CA ILE A 238 -22.86 -2.00 -7.94
C ILE A 238 -23.24 -0.51 -7.98
N ILE A 239 -22.29 0.35 -7.64
CA ILE A 239 -22.53 1.81 -7.59
C ILE A 239 -21.93 2.49 -8.81
N THR A 240 -20.66 2.22 -9.10
CA THR A 240 -19.93 2.90 -10.18
C THR A 240 -19.20 1.90 -11.04
N ILE A 241 -19.31 2.07 -12.34
CA ILE A 241 -18.62 1.24 -13.33
C ILE A 241 -17.93 2.09 -14.39
N GLN A 242 -17.03 1.45 -15.12
CA GLN A 242 -16.38 2.01 -16.30
C GLN A 242 -16.32 0.98 -17.42
N PRO A 243 -17.22 1.06 -18.42
CA PRO A 243 -17.10 0.26 -19.65
C PRO A 243 -15.84 0.63 -20.43
N ALA A 244 -15.29 -0.32 -21.17
CA ALA A 244 -14.12 -0.09 -22.01
C ALA A 244 -14.33 1.09 -22.96
N GLY A 245 -13.35 2.01 -23.00
CA GLY A 245 -13.41 3.20 -23.85
C GLY A 245 -14.33 4.32 -23.38
N ARG A 246 -15.03 4.16 -22.25
CA ARG A 246 -15.94 5.18 -21.69
C ARG A 246 -15.40 5.79 -20.39
N ARG A 247 -15.99 6.90 -19.96
CA ARG A 247 -15.76 7.50 -18.63
C ARG A 247 -16.50 6.68 -17.56
N PRO A 248 -16.08 6.75 -16.30
CA PRO A 248 -16.85 6.22 -15.19
C PRO A 248 -18.27 6.76 -15.19
N MET A 249 -19.25 5.91 -14.85
CA MET A 249 -20.68 6.24 -14.75
C MET A 249 -21.33 5.44 -13.62
N ASP A 250 -22.47 5.91 -13.14
CA ASP A 250 -23.26 5.16 -12.18
C ASP A 250 -23.92 3.93 -12.84
N TRP A 251 -24.22 2.92 -12.00
CA TRP A 251 -24.80 1.66 -12.45
C TRP A 251 -26.16 1.83 -13.14
N LYS A 252 -27.03 2.73 -12.61
CA LYS A 252 -28.36 2.96 -13.16
C LYS A 252 -28.27 3.53 -14.58
N SER A 253 -27.40 4.49 -14.82
CA SER A 253 -27.16 5.05 -16.16
C SER A 253 -26.65 4.01 -17.14
N PHE A 254 -25.77 3.11 -16.69
CA PHE A 254 -25.31 1.99 -17.53
C PHE A 254 -26.46 1.06 -17.92
N VAL A 255 -27.29 0.62 -16.96
CA VAL A 255 -28.42 -0.28 -17.20
C VAL A 255 -29.45 0.37 -18.11
N ASN A 256 -29.77 1.65 -17.90
CA ASN A 256 -30.68 2.39 -18.80
C ASN A 256 -30.18 2.42 -20.25
N GLY A 257 -28.85 2.53 -20.43
CA GLY A 257 -28.23 2.50 -21.76
C GLY A 257 -28.25 1.13 -22.46
N LEU A 258 -28.66 0.08 -21.78
CA LEU A 258 -28.88 -1.24 -22.38
C LEU A 258 -30.26 -1.38 -23.06
N HIS A 259 -31.11 -0.32 -22.99
CA HIS A 259 -32.42 -0.27 -23.65
C HIS A 259 -33.30 -1.51 -23.40
N GLY A 260 -33.36 -1.97 -22.15
CA GLY A 260 -34.18 -3.14 -21.76
C GLY A 260 -33.51 -4.50 -21.99
N THR A 261 -32.28 -4.53 -22.50
CA THR A 261 -31.52 -5.79 -22.58
C THR A 261 -31.16 -6.24 -21.18
N GLU A 262 -31.38 -7.50 -20.86
CA GLU A 262 -30.99 -8.09 -19.57
C GLU A 262 -29.49 -7.98 -19.33
N VAL A 263 -29.11 -7.67 -18.09
CA VAL A 263 -27.69 -7.64 -17.68
C VAL A 263 -27.18 -9.07 -17.55
N LYS A 264 -26.20 -9.42 -18.38
CA LYS A 264 -25.55 -10.74 -18.35
C LYS A 264 -24.10 -10.55 -17.95
N PHE A 265 -23.76 -11.07 -16.79
CA PHE A 265 -22.37 -11.15 -16.33
C PHE A 265 -21.69 -12.33 -17.04
N GLY A 266 -20.69 -12.04 -17.87
CA GLY A 266 -19.94 -13.06 -18.60
C GLY A 266 -19.13 -13.96 -17.65
N GLU A 267 -18.82 -15.17 -18.09
CA GLU A 267 -17.92 -16.10 -17.39
C GLU A 267 -16.47 -15.58 -17.30
#